data_034e3bbc9c37d1273adc8ddbd51c53a4
#
_entry.id   034e3bbc9c37d1273adc8ddbd51c53a4
#
_cell.length_a   1.000
_cell.length_b   1.000
_cell.length_c   1.000
_cell.angle_alpha   90.00
_cell.angle_beta   90.00
_cell.angle_gamma   90.00
#
_symmetry.space_group_name_H-M   'P 1'
#
loop_
_entity.id
_entity.type
_entity.pdbx_description
1 polymer ?
#
loop_
_entity_poly.entity_id
_entity_poly.type
_entity_poly.pdbx_seq_one_letter_code
_entity_poly.pdbx_strand_id
1 'polypeptide(L)'
;MGFHGMGGGMSAYLEEQKQRGRKTDARTLGRIAAAFKPYMFQVILVLVTIIVTSVLGLVNPLLIQRIFDDAIAPHNTSKLILYVIIMLITPVISGLIGVYQTFLNNVIGQNVMRDFRNRLYEHLQSMSLRFFTATRTGEIQSRLSNDVGGVQAVVTNTATSTVANIATFLSTLIAMIILSPLLTLISLGLLPLFVWFTYKVGNVRRVTSKETQKSMASLTAMMQETLSVSGILLIKTFGRQKYARQQFEDENQKLTNLEVRQQLIGRWFMMFISTFFSIMPAIVYLVAGTQIINHQSIFGVGMTFGTIVAFTTLQSRIFFPVGSLLQVQVDIQGALALFDRIFEYLDIPVDIKDKPDAIALKPEEIRGEIAFKHVSFTYKRDDIKLPSGFEKMRLDGNEKRPAAPEPAELPSMGNEPVGRPTLNDISFTIKPGQLAALVGPSGAGKTTITYLVPRLYEADSGAVEIDGHNVKDLTLSSLGQMVGVVTQETYLFHASVRENLLYARQDATDEEIIAATKAAAIHERILDLENGYDTIVGERGYKLSGGEKQRIAIARVILKNPRVLILDEATSALDTHSERLIQAALEPLMQGRTTLAIAHRLSTILAADVILVVDKGEIVERGTHQELLAQDGL
;
A
#
# COMPACT_ATOMS: atom_id res chain seq x y z
N MET A 1 -5.43 -6.43 21.66
CA MET A 1 -5.55 -5.79 20.33
C MET A 1 -4.59 -6.49 19.39
N GLY A 2 -5.10 -7.26 18.45
CA GLY A 2 -4.37 -8.35 17.81
C GLY A 2 -3.69 -7.97 16.50
N PHE A 3 -2.44 -8.30 16.41
CA PHE A 3 -1.64 -8.39 15.17
C PHE A 3 -2.05 -9.63 14.34
N HIS A 4 -3.24 -9.65 13.73
CA HIS A 4 -3.72 -10.85 13.03
C HIS A 4 -3.88 -10.69 11.50
N GLY A 5 -3.38 -9.61 10.88
CA GLY A 5 -3.56 -9.36 9.45
C GLY A 5 -2.37 -9.66 8.51
N MET A 6 -1.16 -9.91 9.02
CA MET A 6 0.06 -9.96 8.17
C MET A 6 0.46 -11.35 7.63
N GLY A 7 -0.14 -12.44 8.11
CA GLY A 7 0.36 -13.79 7.79
C GLY A 7 -0.09 -14.39 6.45
N GLY A 8 -1.26 -14.07 5.94
CA GLY A 8 -1.85 -14.76 4.78
C GLY A 8 -1.19 -14.40 3.44
N GLY A 9 -0.90 -13.15 3.21
CA GLY A 9 -0.24 -12.69 1.99
C GLY A 9 1.23 -13.13 1.87
N MET A 10 1.90 -13.27 3.02
CA MET A 10 3.30 -13.68 3.10
C MET A 10 3.54 -15.13 2.70
N SER A 11 2.67 -16.07 3.12
CA SER A 11 2.84 -17.48 2.79
C SER A 11 2.56 -17.78 1.32
N ALA A 12 1.57 -17.14 0.72
CA ALA A 12 1.27 -17.24 -0.71
C ALA A 12 2.43 -16.68 -1.56
N TYR A 13 2.99 -15.53 -1.16
CA TYR A 13 4.15 -14.94 -1.84
C TYR A 13 5.41 -15.81 -1.75
N LEU A 14 5.70 -16.41 -0.59
CA LEU A 14 6.85 -17.29 -0.43
C LEU A 14 6.72 -18.60 -1.24
N GLU A 15 5.51 -19.12 -1.45
CA GLU A 15 5.28 -20.26 -2.34
C GLU A 15 5.45 -19.86 -3.81
N GLU A 16 4.97 -18.69 -4.21
CA GLU A 16 5.14 -18.17 -5.57
C GLU A 16 6.62 -17.86 -5.88
N GLN A 17 7.38 -17.30 -4.92
CA GLN A 17 8.83 -17.14 -5.05
C GLN A 17 9.57 -18.46 -5.17
N LYS A 18 9.14 -19.48 -4.42
CA LYS A 18 9.75 -20.82 -4.47
C LYS A 18 9.49 -21.52 -5.83
N GLN A 19 8.32 -21.29 -6.43
CA GLN A 19 7.99 -21.78 -7.76
C GLN A 19 8.75 -21.03 -8.88
N ARG A 20 9.06 -19.74 -8.68
CA ARG A 20 9.79 -18.91 -9.66
C ARG A 20 11.32 -19.05 -9.58
N GLY A 21 11.87 -19.76 -8.58
CA GLY A 21 13.32 -19.94 -8.41
C GLY A 21 14.11 -18.63 -8.23
N ARG A 22 13.44 -17.51 -7.89
CA ARG A 22 14.09 -16.21 -7.68
C ARG A 22 14.95 -16.25 -6.42
N LYS A 23 16.27 -16.33 -6.61
CA LYS A 23 17.25 -15.95 -5.59
C LYS A 23 17.00 -14.47 -5.25
N THR A 24 17.03 -14.12 -3.96
CA THR A 24 16.99 -12.74 -3.47
C THR A 24 17.98 -11.91 -4.28
N ASP A 25 17.49 -10.93 -5.02
CA ASP A 25 18.33 -10.16 -5.92
C ASP A 25 19.28 -9.28 -5.08
N ALA A 26 20.58 -9.39 -5.29
CA ALA A 26 21.58 -8.52 -4.66
C ALA A 26 21.25 -7.01 -4.89
N ARG A 27 20.50 -6.72 -5.95
CA ARG A 27 19.99 -5.40 -6.28
C ARG A 27 19.01 -4.86 -5.22
N THR A 28 18.09 -5.70 -4.70
CA THR A 28 17.15 -5.33 -3.64
C THR A 28 17.90 -4.96 -2.35
N LEU A 29 18.91 -5.77 -1.96
CA LEU A 29 19.73 -5.47 -0.77
C LEU A 29 20.49 -4.14 -0.92
N GLY A 30 21.05 -3.86 -2.11
CA GLY A 30 21.72 -2.59 -2.39
C GLY A 30 20.77 -1.39 -2.28
N ARG A 31 19.53 -1.51 -2.77
CA ARG A 31 18.49 -0.46 -2.67
C ARG A 31 18.02 -0.25 -1.23
N ILE A 32 17.88 -1.33 -0.46
CA ILE A 32 17.59 -1.25 0.97
C ILE A 32 18.72 -0.49 1.68
N ALA A 33 19.98 -0.88 1.48
CA ALA A 33 21.12 -0.19 2.08
C ALA A 33 21.17 1.30 1.71
N ALA A 34 20.87 1.64 0.45
CA ALA A 34 20.79 3.03 -0.01
C ALA A 34 19.70 3.84 0.70
N ALA A 35 18.56 3.24 1.05
CA ALA A 35 17.50 3.90 1.80
C ALA A 35 17.92 4.28 3.24
N PHE A 36 18.88 3.56 3.83
CA PHE A 36 19.44 3.87 5.15
C PHE A 36 20.60 4.86 5.13
N LYS A 37 21.16 5.16 3.96
CA LYS A 37 22.32 6.05 3.81
C LYS A 37 22.15 7.41 4.50
N PRO A 38 21.00 8.10 4.42
CA PRO A 38 20.79 9.37 5.12
C PRO A 38 20.83 9.24 6.65
N TYR A 39 20.58 8.06 7.19
CA TYR A 39 20.45 7.77 8.63
C TYR A 39 21.64 7.01 9.20
N MET A 40 22.77 6.92 8.46
CA MET A 40 23.93 6.09 8.84
C MET A 40 24.52 6.46 10.19
N PHE A 41 24.51 7.76 10.54
CA PHE A 41 25.01 8.21 11.84
C PHE A 41 24.18 7.61 13.00
N GLN A 42 22.86 7.66 12.89
CA GLN A 42 21.95 7.07 13.88
C GLN A 42 22.08 5.54 13.93
N VAL A 43 22.25 4.88 12.77
CA VAL A 43 22.45 3.43 12.69
C VAL A 43 23.75 3.04 13.42
N ILE A 44 24.84 3.75 13.20
CA ILE A 44 26.11 3.50 13.91
C ILE A 44 25.93 3.69 15.43
N LEU A 45 25.21 4.75 15.84
CA LEU A 45 24.97 5.00 17.24
C LEU A 45 24.14 3.89 17.90
N VAL A 46 23.13 3.33 17.18
CA VAL A 46 22.37 2.17 17.63
C VAL A 46 23.30 0.94 17.78
N LEU A 47 24.19 0.70 16.83
CA LEU A 47 25.15 -0.41 16.93
C LEU A 47 26.08 -0.27 18.14
N VAL A 48 26.55 0.94 18.42
CA VAL A 48 27.37 1.23 19.62
C VAL A 48 26.57 0.97 20.89
N THR A 49 25.33 1.45 20.97
CA THR A 49 24.47 1.22 22.16
C THR A 49 24.18 -0.27 22.37
N ILE A 50 23.99 -1.05 21.31
CA ILE A 50 23.82 -2.51 21.39
C ILE A 50 25.07 -3.18 21.98
N ILE A 51 26.26 -2.82 21.50
CA ILE A 51 27.51 -3.38 22.02
C ILE A 51 27.68 -3.03 23.50
N VAL A 52 27.48 -1.75 23.85
CA VAL A 52 27.58 -1.28 25.24
C VAL A 52 26.61 -2.02 26.16
N THR A 53 25.33 -2.12 25.78
CA THR A 53 24.31 -2.82 26.59
C THR A 53 24.60 -4.33 26.69
N SER A 54 25.14 -4.94 25.63
CA SER A 54 25.54 -6.36 25.66
C SER A 54 26.67 -6.61 26.64
N VAL A 55 27.67 -5.73 26.68
CA VAL A 55 28.80 -5.80 27.62
C VAL A 55 28.34 -5.48 29.04
N LEU A 56 27.56 -4.41 29.25
CA LEU A 56 27.00 -4.09 30.57
C LEU A 56 26.18 -5.22 31.16
N GLY A 57 25.49 -5.96 30.30
CA GLY A 57 24.77 -7.16 30.74
C GLY A 57 25.64 -8.31 31.28
N LEU A 58 26.95 -8.33 31.03
CA LEU A 58 27.87 -9.30 31.64
C LEU A 58 28.31 -8.91 33.04
N VAL A 59 28.16 -7.63 33.40
CA VAL A 59 28.64 -7.09 34.68
C VAL A 59 27.98 -7.81 35.85
N ASN A 60 26.68 -7.96 35.87
CA ASN A 60 25.97 -8.61 36.99
C ASN A 60 26.35 -10.08 37.20
N PRO A 61 26.37 -10.95 36.17
CA PRO A 61 26.88 -12.33 36.35
C PRO A 61 28.31 -12.40 36.89
N LEU A 62 29.20 -11.54 36.38
CA LEU A 62 30.61 -11.53 36.84
C LEU A 62 30.75 -10.93 38.25
N LEU A 63 29.92 -9.95 38.62
CA LEU A 63 29.89 -9.47 40.00
C LEU A 63 29.38 -10.52 40.99
N ILE A 64 28.43 -11.36 40.60
CA ILE A 64 27.96 -12.46 41.44
C ILE A 64 29.15 -13.38 41.81
N GLN A 65 30.00 -13.73 40.84
CA GLN A 65 31.22 -14.49 41.13
C GLN A 65 32.06 -13.78 42.20
N ARG A 66 32.40 -12.51 42.00
CA ARG A 66 33.23 -11.75 42.91
C ARG A 66 32.59 -11.53 44.30
N ILE A 67 31.27 -11.44 44.38
CA ILE A 67 30.54 -11.37 45.65
C ILE A 67 30.80 -12.62 46.48
N PHE A 68 30.73 -13.83 45.87
CA PHE A 68 30.98 -15.08 46.56
C PHE A 68 32.45 -15.26 46.89
N ASP A 69 33.35 -15.01 45.94
CA ASP A 69 34.77 -15.37 46.06
C ASP A 69 35.60 -14.31 46.81
N ASP A 70 35.31 -12.99 46.59
CA ASP A 70 36.13 -11.89 47.11
C ASP A 70 35.47 -11.14 48.31
N ALA A 71 34.16 -11.35 48.54
CA ALA A 71 33.46 -10.64 49.62
C ALA A 71 32.91 -11.59 50.70
N ILE A 72 32.14 -12.62 50.32
CA ILE A 72 31.50 -13.54 51.27
C ILE A 72 32.54 -14.51 51.87
N ALA A 73 33.33 -15.20 51.07
CA ALA A 73 34.29 -16.18 51.53
C ALA A 73 35.36 -15.56 52.47
N PRO A 74 35.95 -14.36 52.17
CA PRO A 74 36.88 -13.70 53.08
C PRO A 74 36.18 -12.79 54.12
N HIS A 75 34.86 -12.80 54.26
CA HIS A 75 34.08 -12.01 55.23
C HIS A 75 34.27 -10.47 55.10
N ASN A 76 34.44 -9.96 53.88
CA ASN A 76 34.72 -8.53 53.65
C ASN A 76 33.43 -7.76 53.29
N THR A 77 32.82 -7.13 54.30
CA THR A 77 31.59 -6.37 54.18
C THR A 77 31.72 -5.13 53.26
N SER A 78 32.89 -4.49 53.24
CA SER A 78 33.10 -3.28 52.41
C SER A 78 33.06 -3.62 50.92
N LYS A 79 33.70 -4.74 50.50
CA LYS A 79 33.64 -5.22 49.11
C LYS A 79 32.22 -5.66 48.75
N LEU A 80 31.50 -6.31 49.68
CA LEU A 80 30.13 -6.73 49.46
C LEU A 80 29.24 -5.54 49.11
N ILE A 81 29.29 -4.48 49.96
CA ILE A 81 28.52 -3.27 49.74
C ILE A 81 28.87 -2.64 48.37
N LEU A 82 30.15 -2.52 48.05
CA LEU A 82 30.58 -1.96 46.75
C LEU A 82 30.02 -2.75 45.55
N TYR A 83 30.14 -4.09 45.56
CA TYR A 83 29.67 -4.93 44.46
C TYR A 83 28.15 -4.88 44.35
N VAL A 84 27.40 -4.83 45.45
CA VAL A 84 25.95 -4.71 45.44
C VAL A 84 25.52 -3.34 44.88
N ILE A 85 26.20 -2.23 45.24
CA ILE A 85 25.92 -0.93 44.67
C ILE A 85 26.12 -0.92 43.14
N ILE A 86 27.22 -1.48 42.63
CA ILE A 86 27.49 -1.59 41.20
C ILE A 86 26.41 -2.46 40.54
N MET A 87 25.99 -3.54 41.17
CA MET A 87 24.96 -4.45 40.67
C MET A 87 23.58 -3.76 40.56
N LEU A 88 23.27 -2.80 41.46
CA LEU A 88 22.05 -2.02 41.43
C LEU A 88 22.09 -0.90 40.36
N ILE A 89 23.26 -0.26 40.18
CA ILE A 89 23.43 0.86 39.24
C ILE A 89 23.45 0.34 37.79
N THR A 90 24.08 -0.79 37.51
CA THR A 90 24.26 -1.33 36.15
C THR A 90 22.96 -1.50 35.38
N PRO A 91 21.86 -2.08 35.91
CA PRO A 91 20.59 -2.17 35.21
C PRO A 91 19.96 -0.82 34.91
N VAL A 92 20.13 0.17 35.81
CA VAL A 92 19.60 1.54 35.59
C VAL A 92 20.29 2.19 34.41
N ILE A 93 21.63 2.13 34.35
CA ILE A 93 22.39 2.65 33.20
C ILE A 93 22.01 1.90 31.92
N SER A 94 21.98 0.57 31.96
CA SER A 94 21.59 -0.24 30.82
C SER A 94 20.16 0.06 30.34
N GLY A 95 19.23 0.30 31.28
CA GLY A 95 17.86 0.70 30.99
C GLY A 95 17.77 2.05 30.29
N LEU A 96 18.51 3.07 30.78
CA LEU A 96 18.55 4.39 30.15
C LEU A 96 19.11 4.33 28.72
N ILE A 97 20.22 3.57 28.53
CA ILE A 97 20.78 3.35 27.19
C ILE A 97 19.77 2.61 26.30
N GLY A 98 19.02 1.63 26.83
CA GLY A 98 17.98 0.89 26.12
C GLY A 98 16.82 1.79 25.68
N VAL A 99 16.39 2.73 26.50
CA VAL A 99 15.38 3.75 26.13
C VAL A 99 15.90 4.62 25.00
N TYR A 100 17.13 5.11 25.10
CA TYR A 100 17.75 5.92 24.04
C TYR A 100 17.91 5.13 22.73
N GLN A 101 18.34 3.88 22.81
CA GLN A 101 18.42 2.97 21.66
C GLN A 101 17.06 2.79 20.98
N THR A 102 16.00 2.58 21.78
CA THR A 102 14.63 2.42 21.27
C THR A 102 14.16 3.72 20.60
N PHE A 103 14.46 4.88 21.17
CA PHE A 103 14.17 6.18 20.56
C PHE A 103 14.84 6.30 19.17
N LEU A 104 16.15 6.05 19.09
CA LEU A 104 16.87 6.10 17.81
C LEU A 104 16.30 5.14 16.77
N ASN A 105 16.00 3.91 17.16
CA ASN A 105 15.39 2.92 16.26
C ASN A 105 14.04 3.40 15.71
N ASN A 106 13.19 3.97 16.56
CA ASN A 106 11.91 4.50 16.12
C ASN A 106 12.08 5.70 15.18
N VAL A 107 13.03 6.61 15.47
CA VAL A 107 13.33 7.74 14.58
C VAL A 107 13.77 7.26 13.20
N ILE A 108 14.71 6.29 13.14
CA ILE A 108 15.15 5.70 11.87
C ILE A 108 13.98 5.06 11.14
N GLY A 109 13.23 4.17 11.80
CA GLY A 109 12.13 3.45 11.19
C GLY A 109 11.03 4.34 10.65
N GLN A 110 10.62 5.36 11.43
CA GLN A 110 9.57 6.31 11.01
C GLN A 110 10.03 7.18 9.84
N ASN A 111 11.28 7.65 9.85
CA ASN A 111 11.80 8.46 8.75
C ASN A 111 11.94 7.65 7.45
N VAL A 112 12.47 6.44 7.51
CA VAL A 112 12.55 5.53 6.34
C VAL A 112 11.15 5.24 5.80
N MET A 113 10.18 4.96 6.68
CA MET A 113 8.78 4.75 6.30
C MET A 113 8.17 5.99 5.62
N ARG A 114 8.40 7.19 6.19
CA ARG A 114 7.97 8.47 5.59
C ARG A 114 8.54 8.64 4.19
N ASP A 115 9.85 8.39 4.01
CA ASP A 115 10.52 8.56 2.72
C ASP A 115 9.98 7.59 1.67
N PHE A 116 9.71 6.32 2.04
CA PHE A 116 9.07 5.36 1.13
C PHE A 116 7.63 5.77 0.79
N ARG A 117 6.84 6.24 1.77
CA ARG A 117 5.47 6.72 1.50
C ARG A 117 5.46 7.88 0.53
N ASN A 118 6.32 8.86 0.75
CA ASN A 118 6.40 10.04 -0.11
C ASN A 118 6.79 9.65 -1.54
N ARG A 119 7.85 8.84 -1.70
CA ARG A 119 8.30 8.37 -3.02
C ARG A 119 7.23 7.53 -3.73
N LEU A 120 6.57 6.63 -3.00
CA LEU A 120 5.53 5.78 -3.57
C LEU A 120 4.30 6.60 -3.97
N TYR A 121 3.91 7.57 -3.14
CA TYR A 121 2.79 8.46 -3.42
C TYR A 121 3.06 9.36 -4.63
N GLU A 122 4.24 9.98 -4.70
CA GLU A 122 4.69 10.79 -5.84
C GLU A 122 4.72 9.96 -7.13
N HIS A 123 5.28 8.75 -7.06
CA HIS A 123 5.33 7.84 -8.20
C HIS A 123 3.93 7.43 -8.66
N LEU A 124 3.05 7.07 -7.73
CA LEU A 124 1.66 6.72 -8.07
C LEU A 124 0.89 7.89 -8.68
N GLN A 125 1.09 9.12 -8.19
CA GLN A 125 0.48 10.31 -8.80
C GLN A 125 0.96 10.56 -10.23
N SER A 126 2.17 10.15 -10.57
CA SER A 126 2.71 10.27 -11.94
C SER A 126 2.22 9.19 -12.90
N MET A 127 1.53 8.14 -12.41
CA MET A 127 1.00 7.07 -13.26
C MET A 127 -0.14 7.56 -14.17
N SER A 128 -0.22 6.99 -15.37
CA SER A 128 -1.30 7.25 -16.33
C SER A 128 -2.66 6.73 -15.83
N LEU A 129 -3.75 7.28 -16.37
CA LEU A 129 -5.11 6.82 -16.08
C LEU A 129 -5.27 5.31 -16.35
N ARG A 130 -4.57 4.79 -17.36
CA ARG A 130 -4.50 3.37 -17.71
C ARG A 130 -4.10 2.49 -16.51
N PHE A 131 -3.14 2.93 -15.70
CA PHE A 131 -2.71 2.20 -14.50
C PHE A 131 -3.86 2.07 -13.48
N PHE A 132 -4.58 3.17 -13.22
CA PHE A 132 -5.68 3.18 -12.24
C PHE A 132 -6.91 2.39 -12.70
N THR A 133 -7.19 2.36 -14.01
CA THR A 133 -8.28 1.54 -14.58
C THR A 133 -7.95 0.05 -14.58
N ALA A 134 -6.67 -0.32 -14.67
CA ALA A 134 -6.21 -1.70 -14.62
C ALA A 134 -6.01 -2.24 -13.20
N THR A 135 -6.03 -1.38 -12.17
CA THR A 135 -5.63 -1.70 -10.78
C THR A 135 -6.76 -1.42 -9.82
N ARG A 136 -6.97 -2.31 -8.83
CA ARG A 136 -7.97 -2.07 -7.77
C ARG A 136 -7.47 -1.03 -6.77
N THR A 137 -8.26 0.01 -6.52
CA THR A 137 -7.92 1.08 -5.55
C THR A 137 -7.58 0.56 -4.15
N GLY A 138 -8.31 -0.45 -3.67
CA GLY A 138 -8.04 -1.07 -2.36
C GLY A 138 -6.67 -1.75 -2.28
N GLU A 139 -6.14 -2.25 -3.39
CA GLU A 139 -4.80 -2.83 -3.45
C GLU A 139 -3.72 -1.76 -3.32
N ILE A 140 -3.87 -0.63 -4.02
CA ILE A 140 -2.98 0.53 -3.90
C ILE A 140 -2.95 1.04 -2.45
N GLN A 141 -4.13 1.19 -1.82
CA GLN A 141 -4.22 1.60 -0.40
C GLN A 141 -3.56 0.61 0.54
N SER A 142 -3.76 -0.70 0.31
CA SER A 142 -3.12 -1.75 1.12
C SER A 142 -1.60 -1.70 1.01
N ARG A 143 -1.04 -1.43 -0.18
CA ARG A 143 0.40 -1.28 -0.38
C ARG A 143 0.97 -0.08 0.37
N LEU A 144 0.35 1.10 0.21
CA LEU A 144 0.77 2.34 0.89
C LEU A 144 0.70 2.22 2.42
N SER A 145 -0.30 1.53 2.96
CA SER A 145 -0.52 1.44 4.40
C SER A 145 0.18 0.23 5.03
N ASN A 146 -0.04 -0.97 4.49
CA ASN A 146 0.38 -2.20 5.14
C ASN A 146 1.82 -2.60 4.77
N ASP A 147 2.21 -2.53 3.48
CA ASP A 147 3.55 -2.94 3.08
C ASP A 147 4.60 -1.95 3.57
N VAL A 148 4.35 -0.66 3.45
CA VAL A 148 5.25 0.37 4.01
C VAL A 148 5.27 0.34 5.53
N GLY A 149 4.12 0.09 6.20
CA GLY A 149 4.07 -0.14 7.64
C GLY A 149 4.89 -1.36 8.09
N GLY A 150 4.86 -2.43 7.28
CA GLY A 150 5.68 -3.63 7.49
C GLY A 150 7.18 -3.35 7.44
N VAL A 151 7.64 -2.45 6.57
CA VAL A 151 9.05 -2.01 6.50
C VAL A 151 9.51 -1.41 7.83
N GLN A 152 8.70 -0.56 8.45
CA GLN A 152 9.03 0.00 9.77
C GLN A 152 9.29 -1.12 10.80
N ALA A 153 8.37 -2.09 10.91
CA ALA A 153 8.50 -3.19 11.87
C ALA A 153 9.79 -4.01 11.65
N VAL A 154 10.16 -4.23 10.39
CA VAL A 154 11.41 -4.90 10.02
C VAL A 154 12.62 -4.10 10.48
N VAL A 155 12.64 -2.82 10.20
CA VAL A 155 13.78 -1.93 10.52
C VAL A 155 13.94 -1.79 12.03
N THR A 156 12.85 -1.47 12.74
CA THR A 156 12.92 -1.18 14.19
C THR A 156 13.11 -2.44 15.02
N ASN A 157 12.50 -3.55 14.63
CA ASN A 157 12.48 -4.77 15.44
C ASN A 157 13.44 -5.84 14.92
N THR A 158 13.28 -6.29 13.65
CA THR A 158 14.02 -7.45 13.15
C THR A 158 15.52 -7.18 13.04
N ALA A 159 15.92 -6.07 12.40
CA ALA A 159 17.34 -5.76 12.21
C ALA A 159 18.04 -5.51 13.55
N THR A 160 17.43 -4.68 14.41
CA THR A 160 18.01 -4.34 15.71
C THR A 160 18.07 -5.54 16.66
N SER A 161 16.98 -6.34 16.77
CA SER A 161 16.96 -7.53 17.63
C SER A 161 17.96 -8.59 17.15
N THR A 162 18.13 -8.75 15.83
CA THR A 162 19.12 -9.67 15.26
C THR A 162 20.53 -9.29 15.69
N VAL A 163 20.90 -8.03 15.51
CA VAL A 163 22.24 -7.54 15.92
C VAL A 163 22.43 -7.64 17.44
N ALA A 164 21.41 -7.26 18.22
CA ALA A 164 21.45 -7.35 19.68
C ALA A 164 21.59 -8.82 20.17
N ASN A 165 20.87 -9.74 19.55
CA ASN A 165 20.97 -11.17 19.88
C ASN A 165 22.34 -11.76 19.51
N ILE A 166 22.90 -11.38 18.36
CA ILE A 166 24.26 -11.78 17.97
C ILE A 166 25.29 -11.21 18.96
N ALA A 167 25.21 -9.92 19.29
CA ALA A 167 26.12 -9.29 20.24
C ALA A 167 26.03 -9.91 21.64
N THR A 168 24.81 -10.18 22.13
CA THR A 168 24.56 -10.84 23.41
C THR A 168 25.07 -12.27 23.40
N PHE A 169 24.82 -13.03 22.34
CA PHE A 169 25.33 -14.41 22.20
C PHE A 169 26.86 -14.46 22.24
N LEU A 170 27.51 -13.64 21.38
CA LEU A 170 28.99 -13.62 21.31
C LEU A 170 29.62 -13.15 22.63
N SER A 171 29.12 -12.05 23.21
CA SER A 171 29.67 -11.53 24.47
C SER A 171 29.50 -12.53 25.63
N THR A 172 28.33 -13.19 25.72
CA THR A 172 28.05 -14.17 26.74
C THR A 172 28.89 -15.44 26.54
N LEU A 173 29.03 -15.90 25.29
CA LEU A 173 29.87 -17.07 24.95
C LEU A 173 31.34 -16.84 25.33
N ILE A 174 31.88 -15.65 24.99
CA ILE A 174 33.25 -15.28 25.38
C ILE A 174 33.41 -15.30 26.91
N ALA A 175 32.45 -14.71 27.64
CA ALA A 175 32.48 -14.70 29.10
C ALA A 175 32.40 -16.11 29.69
N MET A 176 31.58 -17.01 29.14
CA MET A 176 31.47 -18.40 29.57
C MET A 176 32.78 -19.19 29.32
N ILE A 177 33.43 -18.99 28.16
CA ILE A 177 34.71 -19.61 27.84
C ILE A 177 35.81 -19.17 28.82
N ILE A 178 35.85 -17.89 29.16
CA ILE A 178 36.81 -17.31 30.11
C ILE A 178 36.59 -17.90 31.52
N LEU A 179 35.33 -18.08 31.95
CA LEU A 179 35.01 -18.62 33.27
C LEU A 179 35.33 -20.10 33.37
N SER A 180 34.90 -20.92 32.41
CA SER A 180 35.15 -22.36 32.36
C SER A 180 34.94 -22.93 30.95
N PRO A 181 36.04 -23.28 30.24
CA PRO A 181 35.93 -23.89 28.90
C PRO A 181 35.20 -25.23 28.92
N LEU A 182 35.38 -26.04 29.98
CA LEU A 182 34.75 -27.36 30.11
C LEU A 182 33.21 -27.24 30.23
N LEU A 183 32.72 -26.38 31.14
CA LEU A 183 31.30 -26.21 31.33
C LEU A 183 30.67 -25.59 30.08
N THR A 184 31.40 -24.71 29.38
CA THR A 184 30.97 -24.14 28.11
C THR A 184 30.81 -25.20 27.03
N LEU A 185 31.79 -26.13 26.92
CA LEU A 185 31.71 -27.22 25.95
C LEU A 185 30.51 -28.15 26.23
N ILE A 186 30.25 -28.49 27.49
CA ILE A 186 29.08 -29.28 27.88
C ILE A 186 27.77 -28.56 27.54
N SER A 187 27.67 -27.27 27.88
CA SER A 187 26.48 -26.46 27.59
C SER A 187 26.22 -26.33 26.10
N LEU A 188 27.26 -26.09 25.29
CA LEU A 188 27.15 -25.99 23.83
C LEU A 188 26.89 -27.34 23.16
N GLY A 189 27.43 -28.44 23.72
CA GLY A 189 27.25 -29.80 23.20
C GLY A 189 25.77 -30.24 23.16
N LEU A 190 24.93 -29.67 24.00
CA LEU A 190 23.48 -29.93 24.01
C LEU A 190 22.67 -29.01 23.07
N LEU A 191 23.26 -27.92 22.59
CA LEU A 191 22.58 -27.01 21.67
C LEU A 191 22.14 -27.64 20.33
N PRO A 192 22.93 -28.51 19.67
CA PRO A 192 22.50 -29.16 18.43
C PRO A 192 21.21 -29.96 18.60
N LEU A 193 21.03 -30.66 19.73
CA LEU A 193 19.82 -31.40 20.05
C LEU A 193 18.61 -30.45 20.18
N PHE A 194 18.81 -29.31 20.84
CA PHE A 194 17.79 -28.26 20.96
C PHE A 194 17.39 -27.68 19.61
N VAL A 195 18.37 -27.35 18.76
CA VAL A 195 18.15 -26.80 17.41
C VAL A 195 17.40 -27.81 16.53
N TRP A 196 17.82 -29.09 16.56
CA TRP A 196 17.14 -30.16 15.80
C TRP A 196 15.67 -30.31 16.20
N PHE A 197 15.38 -30.34 17.51
CA PHE A 197 14.02 -30.44 18.00
C PHE A 197 13.18 -29.22 17.62
N THR A 198 13.72 -28.01 17.81
CA THR A 198 13.10 -26.75 17.44
C THR A 198 12.74 -26.72 15.96
N TYR A 199 13.66 -27.16 15.09
CA TYR A 199 13.42 -27.25 13.65
C TYR A 199 12.27 -28.21 13.30
N LYS A 200 12.27 -29.40 13.94
CA LYS A 200 11.21 -30.40 13.71
C LYS A 200 9.83 -29.91 14.11
N VAL A 201 9.71 -29.33 15.31
CA VAL A 201 8.43 -28.75 15.78
C VAL A 201 8.03 -27.54 14.96
N GLY A 202 8.98 -26.68 14.56
CA GLY A 202 8.76 -25.54 13.69
C GLY A 202 8.10 -25.92 12.37
N ASN A 203 8.53 -27.01 11.75
CA ASN A 203 7.92 -27.51 10.51
C ASN A 203 6.47 -27.96 10.72
N VAL A 204 6.16 -28.68 11.80
CA VAL A 204 4.79 -29.10 12.13
C VAL A 204 3.89 -27.88 12.36
N ARG A 205 4.38 -26.91 13.14
CA ARG A 205 3.67 -25.66 13.41
C ARG A 205 3.39 -24.88 12.12
N ARG A 206 4.36 -24.82 11.19
CA ARG A 206 4.21 -24.12 9.91
C ARG A 206 3.08 -24.70 9.06
N VAL A 207 2.98 -26.03 8.97
CA VAL A 207 1.91 -26.72 8.23
C VAL A 207 0.54 -26.40 8.85
N THR A 208 0.39 -26.59 10.16
CA THR A 208 -0.87 -26.32 10.86
C THR A 208 -1.25 -24.84 10.76
N SER A 209 -0.29 -23.90 10.90
CA SER A 209 -0.56 -22.46 10.74
C SER A 209 -1.06 -22.11 9.34
N LYS A 210 -0.53 -22.75 8.28
CA LYS A 210 -1.00 -22.56 6.90
C LYS A 210 -2.45 -23.03 6.74
N GLU A 211 -2.81 -24.18 7.31
CA GLU A 211 -4.19 -24.69 7.27
C GLU A 211 -5.14 -23.77 8.04
N THR A 212 -4.74 -23.28 9.22
CA THR A 212 -5.51 -22.31 10.02
C THR A 212 -5.75 -21.02 9.24
N GLN A 213 -4.71 -20.47 8.60
CA GLN A 213 -4.82 -19.25 7.80
C GLN A 213 -5.75 -19.43 6.59
N LYS A 214 -5.68 -20.60 5.92
CA LYS A 214 -6.56 -20.92 4.80
C LYS A 214 -8.03 -20.99 5.24
N SER A 215 -8.33 -21.67 6.36
CA SER A 215 -9.68 -21.75 6.92
C SER A 215 -10.18 -20.37 7.38
N MET A 216 -9.32 -19.55 8.01
CA MET A 216 -9.67 -18.18 8.39
C MET A 216 -9.99 -17.30 7.17
N ALA A 217 -9.23 -17.43 6.08
CA ALA A 217 -9.49 -16.71 4.83
C ALA A 217 -10.83 -17.15 4.21
N SER A 218 -11.14 -18.45 4.22
CA SER A 218 -12.43 -19.00 3.77
C SER A 218 -13.60 -18.44 4.58
N LEU A 219 -13.47 -18.42 5.91
CA LEU A 219 -14.49 -17.87 6.81
C LEU A 219 -14.71 -16.37 6.58
N THR A 220 -13.62 -15.61 6.41
CA THR A 220 -13.67 -14.17 6.13
C THR A 220 -14.36 -13.88 4.79
N ALA A 221 -14.01 -14.63 3.73
CA ALA A 221 -14.68 -14.50 2.44
C ALA A 221 -16.18 -14.79 2.53
N MET A 222 -16.56 -15.86 3.25
CA MET A 222 -17.96 -16.20 3.49
C MET A 222 -18.71 -15.08 4.24
N MET A 223 -18.09 -14.48 5.27
CA MET A 223 -18.67 -13.32 5.97
C MET A 223 -18.86 -12.12 5.05
N GLN A 224 -17.86 -11.79 4.24
CA GLN A 224 -17.94 -10.67 3.29
C GLN A 224 -19.05 -10.89 2.25
N GLU A 225 -19.21 -12.11 1.74
CA GLU A 225 -20.25 -12.46 0.78
C GLU A 225 -21.64 -12.40 1.43
N THR A 226 -21.85 -13.11 2.54
CA THR A 226 -23.17 -13.27 3.16
C THR A 226 -23.67 -12.02 3.87
N LEU A 227 -22.77 -11.18 4.44
CA LEU A 227 -23.11 -9.97 5.17
C LEU A 227 -23.03 -8.70 4.31
N SER A 228 -22.72 -8.82 3.02
CA SER A 228 -22.87 -7.71 2.07
C SER A 228 -24.35 -7.34 1.90
N VAL A 229 -24.64 -6.11 1.46
CA VAL A 229 -26.02 -5.67 1.22
C VAL A 229 -26.73 -6.61 0.24
N SER A 230 -26.07 -6.98 -0.85
CA SER A 230 -26.61 -7.89 -1.86
C SER A 230 -26.76 -9.33 -1.32
N GLY A 231 -25.77 -9.83 -0.59
CA GLY A 231 -25.78 -11.16 -0.02
C GLY A 231 -26.89 -11.34 1.03
N ILE A 232 -27.03 -10.39 1.97
CA ILE A 232 -28.08 -10.47 2.99
C ILE A 232 -29.48 -10.31 2.39
N LEU A 233 -29.63 -9.48 1.35
CA LEU A 233 -30.87 -9.32 0.60
C LEU A 233 -31.27 -10.67 -0.03
N LEU A 234 -30.32 -11.32 -0.72
CA LEU A 234 -30.55 -12.63 -1.35
C LEU A 234 -30.95 -13.70 -0.32
N ILE A 235 -30.17 -13.81 0.78
CA ILE A 235 -30.42 -14.78 1.84
C ILE A 235 -31.82 -14.58 2.43
N LYS A 236 -32.25 -13.34 2.68
CA LYS A 236 -33.58 -13.01 3.24
C LYS A 236 -34.68 -13.28 2.23
N THR A 237 -34.53 -12.89 0.97
CA THR A 237 -35.54 -13.08 -0.10
C THR A 237 -35.80 -14.56 -0.38
N PHE A 238 -34.74 -15.38 -0.36
CA PHE A 238 -34.88 -16.82 -0.58
C PHE A 238 -35.13 -17.64 0.69
N GLY A 239 -35.21 -17.02 1.87
CA GLY A 239 -35.45 -17.71 3.16
C GLY A 239 -34.36 -18.70 3.55
N ARG A 240 -33.09 -18.49 3.09
CA ARG A 240 -31.95 -19.41 3.26
C ARG A 240 -31.07 -19.13 4.47
N GLN A 241 -31.56 -18.40 5.49
CA GLN A 241 -30.79 -18.04 6.68
C GLN A 241 -30.22 -19.25 7.44
N LYS A 242 -31.02 -20.34 7.54
CA LYS A 242 -30.57 -21.57 8.22
C LYS A 242 -29.43 -22.24 7.48
N TYR A 243 -29.48 -22.27 6.16
CA TYR A 243 -28.40 -22.84 5.32
C TYR A 243 -27.10 -22.06 5.44
N ALA A 244 -27.17 -20.73 5.29
CA ALA A 244 -25.99 -19.86 5.42
C ALA A 244 -25.37 -19.97 6.82
N ARG A 245 -26.19 -20.03 7.86
CA ARG A 245 -25.73 -20.25 9.24
C ARG A 245 -25.03 -21.60 9.41
N GLN A 246 -25.59 -22.68 8.89
CA GLN A 246 -24.97 -24.01 8.99
C GLN A 246 -23.59 -24.04 8.31
N GLN A 247 -23.46 -23.49 7.10
CA GLN A 247 -22.18 -23.42 6.42
C GLN A 247 -21.13 -22.63 7.24
N PHE A 248 -21.55 -21.52 7.85
CA PHE A 248 -20.68 -20.73 8.72
C PHE A 248 -20.24 -21.52 9.96
N GLU A 249 -21.18 -22.21 10.63
CA GLU A 249 -20.92 -23.02 11.81
C GLU A 249 -19.93 -24.16 11.50
N ASP A 250 -20.07 -24.83 10.36
CA ASP A 250 -19.20 -25.93 9.93
C ASP A 250 -17.76 -25.44 9.70
N GLU A 251 -17.57 -24.35 8.97
CA GLU A 251 -16.22 -23.80 8.71
C GLU A 251 -15.62 -23.19 9.98
N ASN A 252 -16.43 -22.55 10.85
CA ASN A 252 -15.98 -22.01 12.13
C ASN A 252 -15.54 -23.13 13.09
N GLN A 253 -16.25 -24.25 13.13
CA GLN A 253 -15.86 -25.43 13.93
C GLN A 253 -14.53 -26.02 13.45
N LYS A 254 -14.34 -26.09 12.13
CA LYS A 254 -13.07 -26.52 11.53
C LYS A 254 -11.92 -25.58 11.91
N LEU A 255 -12.12 -24.27 11.83
CA LEU A 255 -11.15 -23.26 12.26
C LEU A 255 -10.81 -23.42 13.73
N THR A 256 -11.82 -23.57 14.60
CA THR A 256 -11.65 -23.79 16.04
C THR A 256 -10.76 -25.02 16.33
N ASN A 257 -11.00 -26.13 15.66
CA ASN A 257 -10.20 -27.34 15.83
C ASN A 257 -8.75 -27.14 15.40
N LEU A 258 -8.50 -26.41 14.30
CA LEU A 258 -7.16 -26.07 13.83
C LEU A 258 -6.43 -25.12 14.79
N GLU A 259 -7.11 -24.12 15.35
CA GLU A 259 -6.56 -23.20 16.34
C GLU A 259 -6.20 -23.91 17.65
N VAL A 260 -7.07 -24.77 18.15
CA VAL A 260 -6.79 -25.61 19.35
C VAL A 260 -5.55 -26.46 19.09
N ARG A 261 -5.45 -27.13 17.93
CA ARG A 261 -4.28 -27.94 17.57
C ARG A 261 -3.01 -27.09 17.50
N GLN A 262 -3.08 -25.91 16.91
CA GLN A 262 -1.95 -24.97 16.81
C GLN A 262 -1.48 -24.50 18.19
N GLN A 263 -2.41 -24.18 19.10
CA GLN A 263 -2.11 -23.81 20.48
C GLN A 263 -1.47 -24.95 21.27
N LEU A 264 -1.96 -26.19 21.12
CA LEU A 264 -1.38 -27.36 21.77
C LEU A 264 0.06 -27.62 21.30
N ILE A 265 0.34 -27.54 19.98
CA ILE A 265 1.69 -27.65 19.45
C ILE A 265 2.61 -26.59 20.09
N GLY A 266 2.15 -25.36 20.22
CA GLY A 266 2.89 -24.28 20.89
C GLY A 266 3.15 -24.57 22.37
N ARG A 267 2.16 -25.10 23.09
CA ARG A 267 2.31 -25.46 24.53
C ARG A 267 3.27 -26.61 24.75
N TRP A 268 3.19 -27.68 23.96
CA TRP A 268 4.15 -28.79 24.02
C TRP A 268 5.57 -28.30 23.73
N PHE A 269 5.75 -27.43 22.76
CA PHE A 269 7.03 -26.82 22.44
C PHE A 269 7.58 -26.00 23.62
N MET A 270 6.76 -25.14 24.24
CA MET A 270 7.17 -24.37 25.41
C MET A 270 7.50 -25.23 26.61
N MET A 271 6.74 -26.30 26.82
CA MET A 271 7.08 -27.29 27.88
C MET A 271 8.47 -27.90 27.65
N PHE A 272 8.76 -28.32 26.40
CA PHE A 272 10.08 -28.88 26.07
C PHE A 272 11.19 -27.84 26.30
N ILE A 273 11.01 -26.61 25.85
CA ILE A 273 11.95 -25.49 26.05
C ILE A 273 12.21 -25.29 27.54
N SER A 274 11.17 -25.14 28.36
CA SER A 274 11.35 -24.86 29.79
C SER A 274 12.00 -26.03 30.53
N THR A 275 11.66 -27.26 30.16
CA THR A 275 12.29 -28.46 30.72
C THR A 275 13.79 -28.54 30.35
N PHE A 276 14.11 -28.29 29.07
CA PHE A 276 15.49 -28.25 28.60
C PHE A 276 16.33 -27.22 29.37
N PHE A 277 15.78 -26.02 29.55
CA PHE A 277 16.46 -24.95 30.29
C PHE A 277 16.57 -25.21 31.79
N SER A 278 15.66 -25.98 32.37
CA SER A 278 15.75 -26.40 33.78
C SER A 278 16.77 -27.52 34.00
N ILE A 279 16.96 -28.42 33.04
CA ILE A 279 17.92 -29.53 33.12
C ILE A 279 19.38 -29.04 32.97
N MET A 280 19.59 -28.01 32.13
CA MET A 280 20.93 -27.51 31.83
C MET A 280 21.73 -27.04 33.07
N PRO A 281 21.19 -26.18 33.96
CA PRO A 281 21.88 -25.84 35.20
C PRO A 281 22.15 -27.05 36.10
N ALA A 282 21.22 -28.03 36.13
CA ALA A 282 21.41 -29.23 36.94
C ALA A 282 22.65 -30.05 36.49
N ILE A 283 22.89 -30.18 35.18
CA ILE A 283 24.10 -30.82 34.64
C ILE A 283 25.35 -30.02 35.03
N VAL A 284 25.30 -28.69 34.96
CA VAL A 284 26.41 -27.82 35.40
C VAL A 284 26.69 -28.00 36.88
N TYR A 285 25.66 -28.01 37.73
CA TYR A 285 25.83 -28.26 39.17
C TYR A 285 26.42 -29.64 39.46
N LEU A 286 25.99 -30.67 38.73
CA LEU A 286 26.54 -32.02 38.91
C LEU A 286 28.05 -32.07 38.56
N VAL A 287 28.41 -31.56 37.38
CA VAL A 287 29.81 -31.59 36.91
C VAL A 287 30.71 -30.68 37.74
N ALA A 288 30.29 -29.45 37.96
CA ALA A 288 31.08 -28.49 38.73
C ALA A 288 31.14 -28.85 40.22
N GLY A 289 30.03 -29.36 40.78
CA GLY A 289 29.97 -29.82 42.17
C GLY A 289 30.90 -31.02 42.43
N THR A 290 30.94 -31.99 41.52
CA THR A 290 31.89 -33.13 41.64
C THR A 290 33.35 -32.67 41.57
N GLN A 291 33.67 -31.67 40.77
CA GLN A 291 35.04 -31.09 40.72
C GLN A 291 35.41 -30.39 42.03
N ILE A 292 34.52 -29.65 42.65
CA ILE A 292 34.77 -29.02 43.95
C ILE A 292 34.97 -30.08 45.05
N ILE A 293 34.09 -31.09 45.10
CA ILE A 293 34.15 -32.14 46.13
C ILE A 293 35.46 -32.94 46.01
N ASN A 294 35.89 -33.26 44.80
CA ASN A 294 37.09 -34.06 44.55
C ASN A 294 38.40 -33.26 44.49
N HIS A 295 38.35 -31.93 44.75
CA HIS A 295 39.48 -31.02 44.63
C HIS A 295 40.21 -31.09 43.26
N GLN A 296 39.49 -31.44 42.20
CA GLN A 296 40.05 -31.57 40.86
C GLN A 296 39.98 -30.22 40.12
N SER A 297 41.12 -29.79 39.60
CA SER A 297 41.19 -28.66 38.69
C SER A 297 41.36 -29.23 37.27
N ILE A 298 40.38 -29.06 36.43
CA ILE A 298 40.45 -29.41 35.00
C ILE A 298 40.80 -28.15 34.22
N PHE A 299 41.81 -28.20 33.36
CA PHE A 299 42.37 -27.05 32.61
C PHE A 299 42.98 -25.93 33.49
N GLY A 300 43.45 -26.26 34.72
CA GLY A 300 44.18 -25.30 35.57
C GLY A 300 43.32 -24.20 36.20
N VAL A 301 42.00 -24.20 36.02
CA VAL A 301 41.06 -23.24 36.61
C VAL A 301 40.41 -23.91 37.84
N GLY A 302 40.66 -23.35 39.02
CA GLY A 302 40.00 -23.76 40.26
C GLY A 302 38.52 -23.42 40.23
N MET A 303 37.65 -24.42 40.44
CA MET A 303 36.20 -24.19 40.45
C MET A 303 35.79 -23.64 41.81
N THR A 304 35.09 -22.49 41.82
CA THR A 304 34.54 -21.87 43.02
C THR A 304 32.99 -21.88 42.98
N PHE A 305 32.36 -21.70 44.15
CA PHE A 305 30.91 -21.54 44.20
C PHE A 305 30.44 -20.29 43.41
N GLY A 306 31.23 -19.22 43.47
CA GLY A 306 30.97 -18.02 42.69
C GLY A 306 31.00 -18.27 41.17
N THR A 307 31.96 -19.06 40.70
CA THR A 307 32.06 -19.47 39.29
C THR A 307 30.83 -20.26 38.84
N ILE A 308 30.32 -21.19 39.66
CA ILE A 308 29.12 -21.98 39.29
C ILE A 308 27.90 -21.09 39.14
N VAL A 309 27.64 -20.19 40.09
CA VAL A 309 26.49 -19.30 40.08
C VAL A 309 26.57 -18.28 38.93
N ALA A 310 27.75 -17.71 38.69
CA ALA A 310 27.99 -16.83 37.55
C ALA A 310 27.78 -17.53 36.22
N PHE A 311 28.32 -18.76 36.07
CA PHE A 311 28.21 -19.57 34.87
C PHE A 311 26.76 -19.94 34.56
N THR A 312 25.97 -20.38 35.53
CA THR A 312 24.54 -20.71 35.33
C THR A 312 23.71 -19.46 34.99
N THR A 313 24.07 -18.28 35.54
CA THR A 313 23.45 -17.01 35.17
C THR A 313 23.78 -16.63 33.73
N LEU A 314 25.01 -16.78 33.27
CA LEU A 314 25.40 -16.55 31.87
C LEU A 314 24.76 -17.60 30.94
N GLN A 315 24.69 -18.84 31.36
CA GLN A 315 24.05 -19.92 30.61
C GLN A 315 22.56 -19.59 30.32
N SER A 316 21.83 -19.14 31.34
CA SER A 316 20.42 -18.74 31.14
C SER A 316 20.26 -17.56 30.16
N ARG A 317 21.25 -16.67 30.13
CA ARG A 317 21.26 -15.50 29.23
C ARG A 317 21.50 -15.86 27.76
N ILE A 318 22.20 -16.93 27.42
CA ILE A 318 22.56 -17.32 26.05
C ILE A 318 21.37 -17.93 25.28
N PHE A 319 20.39 -18.48 25.98
CA PHE A 319 19.32 -19.27 25.37
C PHE A 319 18.33 -18.46 24.59
N PHE A 320 17.92 -17.30 25.11
CA PHE A 320 16.94 -16.42 24.40
C PHE A 320 17.49 -15.93 23.05
N PRO A 321 18.74 -15.42 22.95
CA PRO A 321 19.36 -15.09 21.66
C PRO A 321 19.38 -16.25 20.67
N VAL A 322 19.73 -17.48 21.12
CA VAL A 322 19.74 -18.64 20.23
C VAL A 322 18.34 -18.92 19.65
N GLY A 323 17.33 -18.93 20.49
CA GLY A 323 15.94 -19.10 20.06
C GLY A 323 15.48 -18.04 19.05
N SER A 324 15.82 -16.78 19.30
CA SER A 324 15.51 -15.66 18.42
C SER A 324 16.24 -15.74 17.07
N LEU A 325 17.52 -16.13 17.08
CA LEU A 325 18.30 -16.26 15.84
C LEU A 325 17.78 -17.37 14.91
N LEU A 326 17.13 -18.40 15.44
CA LEU A 326 16.47 -19.43 14.63
C LEU A 326 15.25 -18.87 13.86
N GLN A 327 14.60 -17.82 14.38
CA GLN A 327 13.47 -17.16 13.72
C GLN A 327 13.92 -16.13 12.69
N VAL A 328 15.12 -15.58 12.81
CA VAL A 328 15.64 -14.47 11.97
C VAL A 328 15.57 -14.77 10.48
N GLN A 329 15.80 -16.01 10.06
CA GLN A 329 15.73 -16.39 8.64
C GLN A 329 14.33 -16.13 8.06
N VAL A 330 13.28 -16.46 8.82
CA VAL A 330 11.88 -16.24 8.39
C VAL A 330 11.58 -14.74 8.36
N ASP A 331 12.01 -14.01 9.38
CA ASP A 331 11.78 -12.56 9.50
C ASP A 331 12.48 -11.79 8.38
N ILE A 332 13.73 -12.15 8.04
CA ILE A 332 14.46 -11.53 6.92
C ILE A 332 13.78 -11.84 5.57
N GLN A 333 13.35 -13.08 5.33
CA GLN A 333 12.64 -13.41 4.10
C GLN A 333 11.34 -12.62 3.97
N GLY A 334 10.60 -12.47 5.07
CA GLY A 334 9.42 -11.64 5.13
C GLY A 334 9.70 -10.17 4.82
N ALA A 335 10.77 -9.66 5.41
CA ALA A 335 11.25 -8.31 5.17
C ALA A 335 11.58 -8.04 3.70
N LEU A 336 12.38 -8.92 3.11
CA LEU A 336 12.78 -8.82 1.70
C LEU A 336 11.58 -8.85 0.77
N ALA A 337 10.59 -9.69 1.06
CA ALA A 337 9.35 -9.74 0.29
C ALA A 337 8.57 -8.42 0.32
N LEU A 338 8.55 -7.70 1.45
CA LEU A 338 7.92 -6.37 1.54
C LEU A 338 8.66 -5.34 0.69
N PHE A 339 9.99 -5.31 0.78
CA PHE A 339 10.80 -4.40 -0.02
C PHE A 339 10.69 -4.69 -1.52
N ASP A 340 10.73 -5.96 -1.94
CA ASP A 340 10.57 -6.36 -3.33
C ASP A 340 9.24 -5.84 -3.89
N ARG A 341 8.14 -5.98 -3.15
CA ARG A 341 6.83 -5.46 -3.56
C ARG A 341 6.82 -3.93 -3.71
N ILE A 342 7.42 -3.20 -2.77
CA ILE A 342 7.51 -1.74 -2.86
C ILE A 342 8.34 -1.32 -4.08
N PHE A 343 9.46 -2.00 -4.31
CA PHE A 343 10.32 -1.69 -5.45
C PHE A 343 9.69 -2.08 -6.79
N GLU A 344 8.92 -3.16 -6.85
CA GLU A 344 8.14 -3.52 -8.04
C GLU A 344 7.20 -2.37 -8.46
N TYR A 345 6.57 -1.68 -7.50
CA TYR A 345 5.75 -0.49 -7.79
C TYR A 345 6.57 0.70 -8.26
N LEU A 346 7.67 1.00 -7.56
CA LEU A 346 8.55 2.11 -7.91
C LEU A 346 9.29 1.90 -9.26
N ASP A 347 9.34 0.67 -9.74
CA ASP A 347 9.98 0.31 -11.02
C ASP A 347 8.98 0.26 -12.19
N ILE A 348 7.67 0.46 -11.96
CA ILE A 348 6.70 0.57 -13.04
C ILE A 348 7.02 1.83 -13.85
N PRO A 349 7.25 1.72 -15.16
CA PRO A 349 7.54 2.90 -15.96
C PRO A 349 6.31 3.84 -16.02
N VAL A 350 6.57 5.13 -15.92
CA VAL A 350 5.55 6.16 -16.15
C VAL A 350 5.35 6.28 -17.67
N ASP A 351 4.19 5.87 -18.16
CA ASP A 351 3.89 5.83 -19.60
C ASP A 351 3.79 7.23 -20.21
N ILE A 352 3.09 8.15 -19.51
CA ILE A 352 2.82 9.51 -19.98
C ILE A 352 3.59 10.49 -19.10
N LYS A 353 4.58 11.15 -19.68
CA LYS A 353 5.42 12.16 -19.01
C LYS A 353 5.79 13.28 -19.97
N ASP A 354 6.15 14.41 -19.44
CA ASP A 354 6.64 15.52 -20.23
C ASP A 354 7.95 15.15 -20.93
N LYS A 355 8.07 15.53 -22.21
CA LYS A 355 9.35 15.44 -22.92
C LYS A 355 10.35 16.46 -22.33
N PRO A 356 11.66 16.21 -22.43
CA PRO A 356 12.67 17.16 -21.93
C PRO A 356 12.57 18.57 -22.57
N ASP A 357 12.04 18.62 -23.80
CA ASP A 357 11.82 19.81 -24.63
C ASP A 357 10.35 20.22 -24.73
N ALA A 358 9.50 19.73 -23.80
CA ALA A 358 8.08 20.05 -23.81
C ALA A 358 7.81 21.55 -23.66
N ILE A 359 6.88 22.04 -24.48
CA ILE A 359 6.51 23.46 -24.56
C ILE A 359 5.48 23.78 -23.47
N ALA A 360 5.76 24.79 -22.65
CA ALA A 360 4.82 25.33 -21.69
C ALA A 360 4.07 26.52 -22.33
N LEU A 361 2.78 26.33 -22.60
CA LEU A 361 1.89 27.38 -23.12
C LEU A 361 0.95 27.89 -22.01
N LYS A 362 0.62 29.18 -22.04
CA LYS A 362 -0.39 29.76 -21.14
C LYS A 362 -1.77 29.79 -21.82
N PRO A 363 -2.88 29.72 -21.04
CA PRO A 363 -4.23 29.76 -21.62
C PRO A 363 -4.50 30.99 -22.49
N GLU A 364 -3.83 32.15 -22.23
CA GLU A 364 -4.00 33.38 -23.00
C GLU A 364 -3.34 33.32 -24.37
N GLU A 365 -2.36 32.44 -24.57
CA GLU A 365 -1.56 32.31 -25.81
C GLU A 365 -2.27 31.44 -26.86
N ILE A 366 -3.35 30.72 -26.46
CA ILE A 366 -4.06 29.79 -27.33
C ILE A 366 -5.45 30.31 -27.74
N ARG A 367 -5.83 29.97 -28.97
CA ARG A 367 -7.16 30.19 -29.53
C ARG A 367 -8.11 29.02 -29.26
N GLY A 368 -7.56 27.82 -29.14
CA GLY A 368 -8.26 26.59 -28.81
C GLY A 368 -8.73 25.78 -30.03
N GLU A 369 -8.06 25.86 -31.18
CA GLU A 369 -8.31 24.95 -32.29
C GLU A 369 -7.91 23.52 -31.87
N ILE A 370 -8.77 22.53 -32.13
CA ILE A 370 -8.49 21.10 -31.89
C ILE A 370 -8.42 20.40 -33.24
N ALA A 371 -7.32 19.70 -33.51
CA ALA A 371 -7.18 18.92 -34.73
C ALA A 371 -6.74 17.48 -34.41
N PHE A 372 -7.45 16.52 -34.99
CA PHE A 372 -7.06 15.11 -35.05
C PHE A 372 -6.56 14.81 -36.47
N LYS A 373 -5.36 14.25 -36.57
CA LYS A 373 -4.72 13.95 -37.85
C LYS A 373 -4.34 12.47 -37.90
N HIS A 374 -5.11 11.67 -38.62
CA HIS A 374 -4.89 10.24 -38.81
C HIS A 374 -4.67 9.48 -37.49
N VAL A 375 -5.51 9.75 -36.48
CA VAL A 375 -5.37 9.21 -35.13
C VAL A 375 -5.94 7.81 -35.04
N SER A 376 -5.08 6.85 -34.64
CA SER A 376 -5.53 5.52 -34.25
C SER A 376 -5.14 5.20 -32.82
N PHE A 377 -5.98 4.44 -32.12
CA PHE A 377 -5.77 4.11 -30.71
C PHE A 377 -6.40 2.77 -30.34
N THR A 378 -5.68 2.01 -29.51
CA THR A 378 -6.12 0.72 -28.97
C THR A 378 -5.86 0.65 -27.47
N TYR A 379 -6.86 0.22 -26.69
CA TYR A 379 -6.63 -0.08 -25.27
C TYR A 379 -5.81 -1.34 -25.12
N LYS A 380 -4.51 -1.20 -24.85
CA LYS A 380 -3.59 -2.33 -24.62
C LYS A 380 -3.75 -2.85 -23.20
N ARG A 381 -4.42 -3.99 -23.01
CA ARG A 381 -4.61 -4.60 -21.68
C ARG A 381 -3.37 -5.35 -21.17
N ASP A 382 -2.52 -5.86 -22.06
CA ASP A 382 -1.47 -6.84 -21.72
C ASP A 382 -0.08 -6.26 -21.46
N ASP A 383 0.19 -5.01 -21.81
CA ASP A 383 1.54 -4.43 -21.75
C ASP A 383 1.92 -3.83 -20.38
N ILE A 384 0.97 -3.65 -19.46
CA ILE A 384 1.31 -3.24 -18.10
C ILE A 384 1.82 -4.49 -17.38
N LYS A 385 3.13 -4.56 -17.14
CA LYS A 385 3.71 -5.53 -16.19
C LYS A 385 3.25 -5.13 -14.78
N LEU A 386 2.05 -5.55 -14.43
CA LEU A 386 1.55 -5.37 -13.07
C LEU A 386 2.44 -6.15 -12.10
N PRO A 387 2.75 -5.60 -10.92
CA PRO A 387 3.53 -6.28 -9.90
C PRO A 387 2.95 -7.64 -9.52
N SER A 388 3.81 -8.54 -9.04
CA SER A 388 3.41 -9.86 -8.56
C SER A 388 2.38 -9.74 -7.43
N GLY A 389 1.22 -10.37 -7.61
CA GLY A 389 0.07 -10.29 -6.69
C GLY A 389 -1.11 -9.49 -7.25
N PHE A 390 -0.96 -8.80 -8.38
CA PHE A 390 -2.10 -8.36 -9.16
C PHE A 390 -2.69 -9.58 -9.87
N GLU A 391 -3.84 -10.04 -9.45
CA GLU A 391 -4.64 -10.90 -10.30
C GLU A 391 -5.04 -10.05 -11.50
N LYS A 392 -4.47 -10.36 -12.68
CA LYS A 392 -5.04 -9.91 -13.95
C LYS A 392 -6.52 -10.23 -13.87
N MET A 393 -7.37 -9.24 -14.07
CA MET A 393 -8.80 -9.45 -14.26
C MET A 393 -8.94 -10.29 -15.55
N ARG A 394 -8.67 -11.59 -15.45
CA ARG A 394 -8.89 -12.54 -16.53
C ARG A 394 -10.38 -12.71 -16.69
N LEU A 395 -10.92 -12.07 -17.69
CA LEU A 395 -12.22 -12.38 -18.29
C LEU A 395 -12.12 -13.63 -19.18
N ASP A 396 -11.33 -14.62 -18.76
CA ASP A 396 -11.35 -15.94 -19.40
C ASP A 396 -12.43 -16.77 -18.71
N GLY A 397 -13.57 -16.91 -19.42
CA GLY A 397 -14.78 -17.56 -18.94
C GLY A 397 -14.67 -19.07 -18.76
N ASN A 398 -13.65 -19.61 -18.11
CA ASN A 398 -13.56 -21.06 -17.90
C ASN A 398 -12.79 -21.49 -16.63
N GLU A 399 -12.97 -20.81 -15.51
CA GLU A 399 -12.67 -21.43 -14.21
C GLU A 399 -13.69 -21.01 -13.16
N LYS A 400 -14.36 -22.01 -12.56
CA LYS A 400 -15.30 -21.86 -11.44
C LYS A 400 -14.60 -21.22 -10.25
N ARG A 401 -14.77 -19.90 -10.07
CA ARG A 401 -14.45 -19.19 -8.82
C ARG A 401 -15.73 -18.63 -8.21
N PRO A 402 -15.86 -18.62 -6.88
CA PRO A 402 -16.95 -17.90 -6.23
C PRO A 402 -16.80 -16.40 -6.56
N ALA A 403 -17.85 -15.81 -7.09
CA ALA A 403 -17.92 -14.41 -7.45
C ALA A 403 -17.73 -13.53 -6.19
N ALA A 404 -16.72 -12.68 -6.18
CA ALA A 404 -16.65 -11.55 -5.28
C ALA A 404 -17.72 -10.52 -5.72
N PRO A 405 -18.37 -9.78 -4.79
CA PRO A 405 -19.35 -8.77 -5.15
C PRO A 405 -18.70 -7.69 -6.02
N GLU A 406 -19.31 -7.41 -7.16
CA GLU A 406 -18.90 -6.34 -8.07
C GLU A 406 -18.94 -5.00 -7.34
N PRO A 407 -17.86 -4.18 -7.39
CA PRO A 407 -17.97 -2.75 -7.13
C PRO A 407 -18.87 -2.13 -8.20
N ALA A 408 -19.60 -1.08 -7.84
CA ALA A 408 -20.45 -0.32 -8.74
C ALA A 408 -19.79 -0.15 -10.13
N GLU A 409 -20.54 -0.51 -11.15
CA GLU A 409 -20.11 -0.57 -12.54
C GLU A 409 -19.41 0.72 -12.96
N LEU A 410 -18.07 0.65 -13.09
CA LEU A 410 -17.38 1.49 -14.06
C LEU A 410 -17.99 1.14 -15.42
N PRO A 411 -18.21 2.11 -16.32
CA PRO A 411 -18.89 1.88 -17.59
C PRO A 411 -18.28 0.64 -18.25
N SER A 412 -19.12 -0.36 -18.51
CA SER A 412 -18.75 -1.63 -19.09
C SER A 412 -18.03 -1.34 -20.40
N MET A 413 -16.68 -1.40 -20.40
CA MET A 413 -15.93 -1.51 -21.64
C MET A 413 -16.36 -2.84 -22.25
N GLY A 414 -17.15 -2.78 -23.32
CA GLY A 414 -17.77 -3.92 -23.97
C GLY A 414 -16.77 -5.05 -24.21
N ASN A 415 -17.28 -6.28 -24.27
CA ASN A 415 -16.57 -7.49 -24.65
C ASN A 415 -16.06 -7.38 -26.10
N GLU A 416 -15.11 -6.47 -26.37
CA GLU A 416 -14.49 -6.37 -27.69
C GLU A 416 -13.36 -7.41 -27.81
N PRO A 417 -13.26 -8.08 -28.95
CA PRO A 417 -12.18 -9.03 -29.19
C PRO A 417 -10.83 -8.31 -29.14
N VAL A 418 -9.91 -8.84 -28.35
CA VAL A 418 -8.53 -8.38 -28.25
C VAL A 418 -7.93 -8.22 -29.64
N GLY A 419 -7.62 -6.97 -30.04
CA GLY A 419 -6.90 -6.69 -31.29
C GLY A 419 -7.58 -5.77 -32.31
N ARG A 420 -8.83 -5.32 -32.08
CA ARG A 420 -9.39 -4.26 -32.95
C ARG A 420 -9.03 -2.87 -32.39
N PRO A 421 -8.62 -1.91 -33.25
CA PRO A 421 -8.40 -0.54 -32.82
C PRO A 421 -9.72 0.06 -32.32
N THR A 422 -9.69 0.73 -31.16
CA THR A 422 -10.84 1.47 -30.61
C THR A 422 -11.12 2.73 -31.45
N LEU A 423 -10.07 3.34 -32.00
CA LEU A 423 -10.13 4.41 -32.98
C LEU A 423 -9.26 4.04 -34.17
N ASN A 424 -9.79 4.23 -35.38
CA ASN A 424 -9.12 3.91 -36.62
C ASN A 424 -9.15 5.12 -37.56
N ASP A 425 -7.98 5.70 -37.81
CA ASP A 425 -7.75 6.81 -38.77
C ASP A 425 -8.67 8.03 -38.60
N ILE A 426 -8.90 8.45 -37.35
CA ILE A 426 -9.74 9.59 -37.02
C ILE A 426 -9.08 10.90 -37.48
N SER A 427 -9.78 11.67 -38.32
CA SER A 427 -9.33 12.97 -38.81
C SER A 427 -10.45 14.00 -38.83
N PHE A 428 -10.31 15.07 -38.03
CA PHE A 428 -11.23 16.22 -38.02
C PHE A 428 -10.57 17.46 -37.41
N THR A 429 -11.17 18.62 -37.62
CA THR A 429 -10.73 19.89 -37.02
C THR A 429 -11.93 20.63 -36.46
N ILE A 430 -11.80 21.16 -35.24
CA ILE A 430 -12.78 22.05 -34.58
C ILE A 430 -12.13 23.43 -34.49
N LYS A 431 -12.74 24.42 -35.12
CA LYS A 431 -12.22 25.79 -35.10
C LYS A 431 -12.40 26.45 -33.74
N PRO A 432 -11.61 27.46 -33.41
CA PRO A 432 -11.78 28.23 -32.18
C PRO A 432 -13.22 28.71 -31.98
N GLY A 433 -13.76 28.45 -30.78
CA GLY A 433 -15.12 28.86 -30.41
C GLY A 433 -16.27 28.00 -30.96
N GLN A 434 -15.98 26.92 -31.73
CA GLN A 434 -17.01 26.01 -32.23
C GLN A 434 -17.43 24.99 -31.18
N LEU A 435 -18.71 24.60 -31.24
CA LEU A 435 -19.25 23.43 -30.55
C LEU A 435 -19.28 22.22 -31.48
N ALA A 436 -18.49 21.21 -31.21
CA ALA A 436 -18.52 19.92 -31.90
C ALA A 436 -19.24 18.86 -31.06
N ALA A 437 -20.24 18.21 -31.63
CA ALA A 437 -21.00 17.14 -31.00
C ALA A 437 -20.54 15.77 -31.53
N LEU A 438 -20.10 14.87 -30.61
CA LEU A 438 -19.85 13.46 -30.91
C LEU A 438 -21.13 12.65 -30.70
N VAL A 439 -21.61 11.98 -31.73
CA VAL A 439 -22.80 11.11 -31.71
C VAL A 439 -22.45 9.74 -32.23
N GLY A 440 -23.22 8.71 -31.83
CA GLY A 440 -23.02 7.34 -32.24
C GLY A 440 -23.38 6.33 -31.15
N PRO A 441 -23.38 5.03 -31.43
CA PRO A 441 -23.74 3.99 -30.46
C PRO A 441 -22.75 3.90 -29.29
N SER A 442 -23.18 3.23 -28.21
CA SER A 442 -22.29 2.93 -27.08
C SER A 442 -21.12 2.07 -27.56
N GLY A 443 -19.90 2.36 -27.10
CA GLY A 443 -18.69 1.65 -27.56
C GLY A 443 -18.09 2.13 -28.87
N ALA A 444 -18.67 3.12 -29.54
CA ALA A 444 -18.14 3.64 -30.82
C ALA A 444 -16.79 4.36 -30.73
N GLY A 445 -16.29 4.68 -29.52
CA GLY A 445 -15.01 5.37 -29.30
C GLY A 445 -15.13 6.86 -28.91
N LYS A 446 -16.35 7.38 -28.69
CA LYS A 446 -16.58 8.80 -28.34
C LYS A 446 -15.78 9.26 -27.10
N THR A 447 -15.87 8.55 -25.99
CA THR A 447 -15.14 8.87 -24.75
C THR A 447 -13.62 8.73 -24.94
N THR A 448 -13.17 7.83 -25.81
CA THR A 448 -11.75 7.70 -26.14
C THR A 448 -11.23 8.95 -26.85
N ILE A 449 -12.00 9.52 -27.80
CA ILE A 449 -11.65 10.79 -28.46
C ILE A 449 -11.49 11.91 -27.42
N THR A 450 -12.43 12.02 -26.47
CA THR A 450 -12.35 13.07 -25.43
C THR A 450 -11.16 12.90 -24.49
N TYR A 451 -10.71 11.69 -24.20
CA TYR A 451 -9.56 11.41 -23.32
C TYR A 451 -8.19 11.67 -23.98
N LEU A 452 -8.11 11.66 -25.32
CA LEU A 452 -6.88 11.95 -26.05
C LEU A 452 -6.52 13.45 -26.03
N VAL A 453 -7.51 14.37 -25.97
CA VAL A 453 -7.28 15.81 -25.98
C VAL A 453 -6.49 16.28 -24.75
N PRO A 454 -6.88 15.93 -23.49
CA PRO A 454 -6.10 16.28 -22.28
C PRO A 454 -4.90 15.34 -22.07
N ARG A 455 -4.59 14.46 -23.03
CA ARG A 455 -3.50 13.48 -22.96
C ARG A 455 -3.59 12.53 -21.75
N LEU A 456 -4.83 12.14 -21.36
CA LEU A 456 -5.02 11.06 -20.35
C LEU A 456 -4.61 9.68 -20.91
N TYR A 457 -4.68 9.54 -22.24
CA TYR A 457 -4.13 8.48 -23.05
C TYR A 457 -3.36 9.08 -24.23
N GLU A 458 -2.48 8.32 -24.84
CA GLU A 458 -1.73 8.73 -26.03
C GLU A 458 -2.13 7.91 -27.25
N ALA A 459 -2.28 8.59 -28.40
CA ALA A 459 -2.54 7.92 -29.69
C ALA A 459 -1.39 6.98 -30.07
N ASP A 460 -1.72 5.80 -30.62
CA ASP A 460 -0.75 4.85 -31.14
C ASP A 460 -0.09 5.38 -32.44
N SER A 461 -0.90 6.03 -33.31
CA SER A 461 -0.43 6.69 -34.52
C SER A 461 -1.19 7.99 -34.76
N GLY A 462 -0.67 8.85 -35.63
CA GLY A 462 -1.23 10.16 -35.89
C GLY A 462 -0.89 11.20 -34.83
N ALA A 463 -1.60 12.34 -34.86
CA ALA A 463 -1.39 13.47 -33.95
C ALA A 463 -2.71 14.08 -33.51
N VAL A 464 -2.80 14.36 -32.20
CA VAL A 464 -3.81 15.26 -31.64
C VAL A 464 -3.15 16.60 -31.38
N GLU A 465 -3.69 17.68 -31.91
CA GLU A 465 -3.10 19.01 -31.83
C GLU A 465 -4.05 20.01 -31.20
N ILE A 466 -3.48 20.98 -30.45
CA ILE A 466 -4.15 22.18 -29.99
C ILE A 466 -3.38 23.38 -30.57
N ASP A 467 -4.04 24.21 -31.37
CA ASP A 467 -3.46 25.33 -32.11
C ASP A 467 -2.20 24.96 -32.91
N GLY A 468 -2.20 23.78 -33.55
CA GLY A 468 -1.08 23.29 -34.34
C GLY A 468 0.07 22.66 -33.53
N HIS A 469 -0.01 22.65 -32.22
CA HIS A 469 0.95 21.98 -31.33
C HIS A 469 0.46 20.58 -30.97
N ASN A 470 1.28 19.55 -31.21
CA ASN A 470 0.94 18.19 -30.80
C ASN A 470 0.86 18.14 -29.26
N VAL A 471 -0.22 17.56 -28.69
CA VAL A 471 -0.40 17.42 -27.25
C VAL A 471 0.74 16.63 -26.58
N LYS A 472 1.47 15.79 -27.34
CA LYS A 472 2.66 15.07 -26.84
C LYS A 472 3.87 15.99 -26.62
N ASP A 473 3.88 17.16 -27.24
CA ASP A 473 4.98 18.15 -27.16
C ASP A 473 4.68 19.26 -26.15
N LEU A 474 3.47 19.27 -25.60
CA LEU A 474 3.05 20.19 -24.54
C LEU A 474 3.28 19.60 -23.15
N THR A 475 3.54 20.48 -22.17
CA THR A 475 3.60 20.03 -20.77
C THR A 475 2.21 19.62 -20.27
N LEU A 476 2.13 18.58 -19.44
CA LEU A 476 0.88 18.13 -18.82
C LEU A 476 0.24 19.23 -17.97
N SER A 477 1.05 20.09 -17.35
CA SER A 477 0.58 21.25 -16.61
C SER A 477 -0.14 22.27 -17.51
N SER A 478 0.39 22.58 -18.70
CA SER A 478 -0.27 23.44 -19.69
C SER A 478 -1.57 22.84 -20.17
N LEU A 479 -1.57 21.57 -20.57
CA LEU A 479 -2.81 20.87 -20.96
C LEU A 479 -3.84 20.89 -19.83
N GLY A 480 -3.39 20.67 -18.57
CA GLY A 480 -4.23 20.77 -17.39
C GLY A 480 -4.84 22.16 -17.17
N GLN A 481 -4.21 23.25 -17.59
CA GLN A 481 -4.75 24.61 -17.51
C GLN A 481 -5.67 24.95 -18.69
N MET A 482 -5.33 24.54 -19.89
CA MET A 482 -6.02 24.88 -21.14
C MET A 482 -7.32 24.12 -21.34
N VAL A 483 -7.39 22.86 -20.90
CA VAL A 483 -8.54 21.96 -21.13
C VAL A 483 -9.36 21.82 -19.85
N GLY A 484 -10.65 22.17 -19.91
CA GLY A 484 -11.64 21.89 -18.86
C GLY A 484 -12.47 20.66 -19.22
N VAL A 485 -12.69 19.78 -18.25
CA VAL A 485 -13.48 18.55 -18.45
C VAL A 485 -14.63 18.51 -17.46
N VAL A 486 -15.85 18.33 -17.96
CA VAL A 486 -17.03 17.98 -17.16
C VAL A 486 -17.35 16.53 -17.45
N THR A 487 -17.11 15.65 -16.47
CA THR A 487 -17.33 14.21 -16.60
C THR A 487 -18.77 13.82 -16.29
N GLN A 488 -19.20 12.66 -16.80
CA GLN A 488 -20.51 12.06 -16.53
C GLN A 488 -20.74 11.85 -15.03
N GLU A 489 -19.80 11.22 -14.34
CA GLU A 489 -19.82 11.09 -12.89
C GLU A 489 -18.94 12.15 -12.25
N THR A 490 -19.56 13.05 -11.49
CA THR A 490 -18.86 14.10 -10.79
C THR A 490 -18.32 13.61 -9.45
N TYR A 491 -17.01 13.72 -9.28
CA TYR A 491 -16.35 13.42 -8.01
C TYR A 491 -16.16 14.70 -7.17
N LEU A 492 -16.54 14.62 -5.88
CA LEU A 492 -16.26 15.64 -4.88
C LEU A 492 -15.34 15.05 -3.81
N PHE A 493 -14.27 15.78 -3.51
CA PHE A 493 -13.41 15.44 -2.38
C PHE A 493 -14.17 15.58 -1.06
N HIS A 494 -13.83 14.78 -0.08
CA HIS A 494 -14.32 14.93 1.29
C HIS A 494 -13.68 16.18 1.94
N ALA A 495 -14.24 17.33 1.59
CA ALA A 495 -13.76 18.64 1.94
C ALA A 495 -14.95 19.62 1.88
N SER A 496 -14.76 20.87 2.30
CA SER A 496 -15.81 21.90 2.16
C SER A 496 -16.16 22.17 0.70
N VAL A 497 -17.34 22.73 0.44
CA VAL A 497 -17.72 23.19 -0.90
C VAL A 497 -16.68 24.19 -1.42
N ARG A 498 -16.23 25.13 -0.57
CA ARG A 498 -15.19 26.11 -0.87
C ARG A 498 -13.89 25.43 -1.35
N GLU A 499 -13.36 24.50 -0.58
CA GLU A 499 -12.13 23.77 -0.95
C GLU A 499 -12.29 22.96 -2.23
N ASN A 500 -13.47 22.37 -2.43
CA ASN A 500 -13.80 21.69 -3.67
C ASN A 500 -13.81 22.62 -4.89
N LEU A 501 -14.19 23.90 -4.75
CA LEU A 501 -14.14 24.92 -5.80
C LEU A 501 -12.71 25.44 -6.00
N LEU A 502 -11.99 25.74 -4.92
CA LEU A 502 -10.60 26.19 -4.95
C LEU A 502 -9.64 25.15 -5.57
N TYR A 503 -10.04 23.88 -5.65
CA TYR A 503 -9.26 22.87 -6.36
C TYR A 503 -9.04 23.22 -7.84
N ALA A 504 -9.97 23.96 -8.47
CA ALA A 504 -9.85 24.41 -9.85
C ALA A 504 -8.89 25.60 -10.00
N ARG A 505 -8.86 26.50 -9.02
CA ARG A 505 -7.97 27.67 -8.97
C ARG A 505 -7.78 28.09 -7.51
N GLN A 506 -6.57 27.87 -6.97
CA GLN A 506 -6.26 28.04 -5.55
C GLN A 506 -6.24 29.49 -5.08
N ASP A 507 -5.97 30.42 -5.97
CA ASP A 507 -5.89 31.88 -5.74
C ASP A 507 -7.21 32.62 -6.03
N ALA A 508 -8.32 31.90 -6.26
CA ALA A 508 -9.61 32.52 -6.53
C ALA A 508 -10.15 33.24 -5.29
N THR A 509 -10.66 34.46 -5.51
CA THR A 509 -11.30 35.24 -4.44
C THR A 509 -12.72 34.73 -4.14
N ASP A 510 -13.27 35.14 -2.99
CA ASP A 510 -14.64 34.75 -2.61
C ASP A 510 -15.69 35.31 -3.61
N GLU A 511 -15.45 36.51 -4.17
CA GLU A 511 -16.31 37.10 -5.17
C GLU A 511 -16.33 36.28 -6.46
N GLU A 512 -15.16 35.76 -6.88
CA GLU A 512 -15.04 34.88 -8.06
C GLU A 512 -15.72 33.53 -7.82
N ILE A 513 -15.57 32.96 -6.63
CA ILE A 513 -16.24 31.70 -6.23
C ILE A 513 -17.76 31.89 -6.26
N ILE A 514 -18.29 33.01 -5.69
CA ILE A 514 -19.69 33.32 -5.68
C ILE A 514 -20.19 33.55 -7.12
N ALA A 515 -19.45 34.27 -7.95
CA ALA A 515 -19.81 34.51 -9.34
C ALA A 515 -19.89 33.20 -10.14
N ALA A 516 -18.90 32.30 -9.97
CA ALA A 516 -18.88 30.99 -10.62
C ALA A 516 -20.05 30.10 -10.18
N THR A 517 -20.37 30.07 -8.88
CA THR A 517 -21.48 29.28 -8.35
C THR A 517 -22.87 29.84 -8.76
N LYS A 518 -23.00 31.15 -8.89
CA LYS A 518 -24.20 31.79 -9.46
C LYS A 518 -24.36 31.42 -10.92
N ALA A 519 -23.29 31.51 -11.71
CA ALA A 519 -23.29 31.11 -13.11
C ALA A 519 -23.63 29.62 -13.30
N ALA A 520 -23.21 28.77 -12.36
CA ALA A 520 -23.56 27.35 -12.33
C ALA A 520 -24.94 27.06 -11.69
N ALA A 521 -25.74 28.05 -11.35
CA ALA A 521 -27.06 27.94 -10.72
C ALA A 521 -27.06 27.06 -9.44
N ILE A 522 -25.98 27.14 -8.62
CA ILE A 522 -25.85 26.35 -7.38
C ILE A 522 -25.66 27.21 -6.12
N HIS A 523 -25.45 28.54 -6.27
CA HIS A 523 -25.17 29.45 -5.15
C HIS A 523 -26.24 29.39 -4.06
N GLU A 524 -27.53 29.60 -4.41
CA GLU A 524 -28.61 29.59 -3.44
C GLU A 524 -28.70 28.28 -2.69
N ARG A 525 -28.53 27.17 -3.41
CA ARG A 525 -28.53 25.84 -2.80
C ARG A 525 -27.35 25.64 -1.82
N ILE A 526 -26.17 26.23 -2.09
CA ILE A 526 -25.03 26.19 -1.17
C ILE A 526 -25.37 26.99 0.11
N LEU A 527 -26.04 28.13 -0.01
CA LEU A 527 -26.46 28.92 1.16
C LEU A 527 -27.50 28.21 2.03
N ASP A 528 -28.36 27.35 1.44
CA ASP A 528 -29.29 26.50 2.18
C ASP A 528 -28.64 25.37 2.98
N LEU A 529 -27.35 25.09 2.77
CA LEU A 529 -26.62 24.09 3.55
C LEU A 529 -26.29 24.64 4.95
N GLU A 530 -26.20 23.75 5.94
CA GLU A 530 -26.02 24.09 7.36
C GLU A 530 -24.87 25.08 7.61
N ASN A 531 -23.74 24.93 6.89
CA ASN A 531 -22.57 25.80 7.00
C ASN A 531 -22.24 26.51 5.67
N GLY A 532 -23.21 26.64 4.75
CA GLY A 532 -23.00 27.27 3.46
C GLY A 532 -21.81 26.70 2.70
N TYR A 533 -20.90 27.56 2.25
CA TYR A 533 -19.67 27.17 1.54
C TYR A 533 -18.69 26.31 2.36
N ASP A 534 -18.77 26.36 3.68
CA ASP A 534 -17.89 25.58 4.57
C ASP A 534 -18.49 24.20 4.93
N THR A 535 -19.67 23.86 4.37
CA THR A 535 -20.27 22.54 4.52
C THR A 535 -19.37 21.47 3.89
N ILE A 536 -19.01 20.44 4.67
CA ILE A 536 -18.23 19.30 4.20
C ILE A 536 -19.13 18.41 3.34
N VAL A 537 -18.70 18.15 2.11
CA VAL A 537 -19.38 17.31 1.10
C VAL A 537 -18.51 16.11 0.71
N GLY A 538 -18.97 15.25 -0.21
CA GLY A 538 -18.26 14.05 -0.67
C GLY A 538 -18.80 12.78 -0.03
N GLU A 539 -18.09 11.64 -0.19
CA GLU A 539 -18.61 10.32 0.20
C GLU A 539 -18.97 10.19 1.69
N ARG A 540 -18.27 10.92 2.58
CA ARG A 540 -18.46 10.87 4.04
C ARG A 540 -19.05 12.14 4.63
N GLY A 541 -19.40 13.12 3.77
CA GLY A 541 -20.01 14.39 4.16
C GLY A 541 -21.48 14.48 3.77
N TYR A 542 -21.99 15.72 3.63
CA TYR A 542 -23.36 15.96 3.20
C TYR A 542 -23.62 15.36 1.80
N LYS A 543 -24.71 14.61 1.67
CA LYS A 543 -25.07 13.97 0.40
C LYS A 543 -25.79 14.95 -0.50
N LEU A 544 -25.07 15.46 -1.49
CA LEU A 544 -25.63 16.22 -2.59
C LEU A 544 -26.28 15.30 -3.62
N SER A 545 -27.35 15.76 -4.26
CA SER A 545 -27.96 15.08 -5.41
C SER A 545 -27.00 15.06 -6.61
N GLY A 546 -27.23 14.17 -7.58
CA GLY A 546 -26.42 14.08 -8.80
C GLY A 546 -26.33 15.43 -9.53
N GLY A 547 -27.46 16.13 -9.68
CA GLY A 547 -27.50 17.45 -10.32
C GLY A 547 -26.78 18.56 -9.54
N GLU A 548 -26.80 18.52 -8.19
CA GLU A 548 -26.05 19.46 -7.36
C GLU A 548 -24.56 19.25 -7.50
N LYS A 549 -24.08 17.98 -7.45
CA LYS A 549 -22.67 17.65 -7.69
C LYS A 549 -22.20 18.13 -9.05
N GLN A 550 -23.00 17.95 -10.08
CA GLN A 550 -22.68 18.34 -11.45
C GLN A 550 -22.57 19.85 -11.60
N ARG A 551 -23.48 20.62 -10.98
CA ARG A 551 -23.38 22.08 -10.97
C ARG A 551 -22.14 22.59 -10.23
N ILE A 552 -21.69 21.90 -9.17
CA ILE A 552 -20.39 22.20 -8.53
C ILE A 552 -19.23 21.91 -9.50
N ALA A 553 -19.29 20.82 -10.28
CA ALA A 553 -18.25 20.56 -11.29
C ALA A 553 -18.24 21.63 -12.39
N ILE A 554 -19.42 22.10 -12.83
CA ILE A 554 -19.53 23.20 -13.78
C ILE A 554 -18.93 24.47 -13.18
N ALA A 555 -19.24 24.79 -11.91
CA ALA A 555 -18.66 25.93 -11.20
C ALA A 555 -17.12 25.86 -11.14
N ARG A 556 -16.55 24.68 -10.92
CA ARG A 556 -15.09 24.44 -11.00
C ARG A 556 -14.53 24.80 -12.37
N VAL A 557 -15.19 24.39 -13.45
CA VAL A 557 -14.73 24.66 -14.80
C VAL A 557 -14.90 26.14 -15.16
N ILE A 558 -15.96 26.80 -14.71
CA ILE A 558 -16.15 28.25 -14.85
C ILE A 558 -15.00 29.01 -14.16
N LEU A 559 -14.68 28.61 -12.91
CA LEU A 559 -13.61 29.23 -12.12
C LEU A 559 -12.23 29.04 -12.76
N LYS A 560 -11.98 27.87 -13.35
CA LYS A 560 -10.77 27.55 -14.09
C LYS A 560 -10.61 28.35 -15.38
N ASN A 561 -11.70 28.67 -16.05
CA ASN A 561 -11.79 29.45 -17.31
C ASN A 561 -10.92 28.90 -18.45
N PRO A 562 -11.06 27.62 -18.85
CA PRO A 562 -10.27 27.03 -19.92
C PRO A 562 -10.66 27.51 -21.30
N ARG A 563 -9.76 27.42 -22.30
CA ARG A 563 -10.04 27.72 -23.72
C ARG A 563 -10.70 26.56 -24.45
N VAL A 564 -10.39 25.35 -24.06
CA VAL A 564 -10.95 24.09 -24.59
C VAL A 564 -11.84 23.47 -23.54
N LEU A 565 -13.06 23.09 -23.91
CA LEU A 565 -14.02 22.44 -23.02
C LEU A 565 -14.40 21.07 -23.55
N ILE A 566 -14.37 20.08 -22.67
CA ILE A 566 -14.83 18.71 -22.94
C ILE A 566 -16.04 18.44 -22.05
N LEU A 567 -17.15 18.05 -22.67
CA LEU A 567 -18.38 17.69 -21.98
C LEU A 567 -18.70 16.22 -22.24
N ASP A 568 -18.62 15.39 -21.20
CA ASP A 568 -18.96 13.99 -21.28
C ASP A 568 -20.31 13.76 -20.61
N GLU A 569 -21.35 13.50 -21.38
CA GLU A 569 -22.71 13.07 -21.01
C GLU A 569 -23.29 13.72 -19.73
N ALA A 570 -23.22 15.04 -19.63
CA ALA A 570 -23.47 15.79 -18.41
C ALA A 570 -24.89 15.66 -17.80
N THR A 571 -25.84 14.85 -18.33
CA THR A 571 -27.25 14.93 -17.92
C THR A 571 -28.08 13.65 -17.96
N SER A 572 -27.50 12.46 -18.14
CA SER A 572 -28.25 11.22 -18.50
C SER A 572 -29.12 10.59 -17.39
N ALA A 573 -29.01 11.01 -16.11
CA ALA A 573 -29.72 10.38 -14.99
C ALA A 573 -30.42 11.39 -14.05
N LEU A 574 -30.82 12.58 -14.56
CA LEU A 574 -31.33 13.66 -13.73
C LEU A 574 -32.82 13.93 -13.97
N ASP A 575 -33.48 14.49 -12.94
CA ASP A 575 -34.83 15.00 -13.05
C ASP A 575 -34.88 16.24 -13.98
N THR A 576 -36.02 16.49 -14.61
CA THR A 576 -36.21 17.55 -15.60
C THR A 576 -35.89 18.95 -15.06
N HIS A 577 -36.06 19.19 -13.76
CA HIS A 577 -35.74 20.50 -13.16
C HIS A 577 -34.23 20.70 -13.06
N SER A 578 -33.49 19.72 -12.49
CA SER A 578 -32.01 19.72 -12.40
C SER A 578 -31.37 19.83 -13.78
N GLU A 579 -31.97 19.17 -14.77
CA GLU A 579 -31.51 19.22 -16.16
C GLU A 579 -31.56 20.65 -16.74
N ARG A 580 -32.70 21.35 -16.59
CA ARG A 580 -32.83 22.73 -17.07
C ARG A 580 -31.81 23.67 -16.44
N LEU A 581 -31.55 23.50 -15.14
CA LEU A 581 -30.55 24.30 -14.42
C LEU A 581 -29.11 24.01 -14.90
N ILE A 582 -28.80 22.77 -15.21
CA ILE A 582 -27.50 22.39 -15.76
C ILE A 582 -27.32 22.94 -17.16
N GLN A 583 -28.36 22.85 -18.01
CA GLN A 583 -28.31 23.37 -19.36
C GLN A 583 -28.11 24.89 -19.36
N ALA A 584 -28.87 25.63 -18.51
CA ALA A 584 -28.68 27.05 -18.31
C ALA A 584 -27.27 27.44 -17.80
N ALA A 585 -26.61 26.55 -17.06
CA ALA A 585 -25.24 26.74 -16.61
C ALA A 585 -24.19 26.42 -17.69
N LEU A 586 -24.47 25.46 -18.59
CA LEU A 586 -23.56 25.08 -19.66
C LEU A 586 -23.53 26.08 -20.81
N GLU A 587 -24.64 26.70 -21.15
CA GLU A 587 -24.72 27.70 -22.25
C GLU A 587 -23.71 28.85 -22.10
N PRO A 588 -23.65 29.58 -20.96
CA PRO A 588 -22.65 30.63 -20.78
C PRO A 588 -21.23 30.05 -20.68
N LEU A 589 -21.08 28.81 -20.19
CA LEU A 589 -19.78 28.16 -20.12
C LEU A 589 -19.20 27.85 -21.51
N MET A 590 -20.03 27.47 -22.48
CA MET A 590 -19.62 27.16 -23.86
C MET A 590 -19.30 28.41 -24.69
N GLN A 591 -19.88 29.57 -24.38
CA GLN A 591 -19.68 30.81 -25.15
C GLN A 591 -18.19 31.20 -25.21
N GLY A 592 -17.69 31.40 -26.45
CA GLY A 592 -16.31 31.82 -26.71
C GLY A 592 -15.25 30.77 -26.43
N ARG A 593 -15.64 29.54 -26.17
CA ARG A 593 -14.72 28.38 -25.95
C ARG A 593 -14.95 27.34 -27.01
N THR A 594 -13.86 26.65 -27.40
CA THR A 594 -13.96 25.50 -28.28
C THR A 594 -14.45 24.32 -27.46
N THR A 595 -15.58 23.75 -27.82
CA THR A 595 -16.25 22.72 -27.04
C THR A 595 -16.37 21.43 -27.84
N LEU A 596 -15.91 20.32 -27.24
CA LEU A 596 -16.13 18.96 -27.71
C LEU A 596 -17.09 18.26 -26.76
N ALA A 597 -18.31 17.97 -27.20
CA ALA A 597 -19.34 17.37 -26.37
C ALA A 597 -19.73 15.97 -26.86
N ILE A 598 -19.81 14.98 -25.95
CA ILE A 598 -20.50 13.73 -26.22
C ILE A 598 -22.00 14.02 -26.07
N ALA A 599 -22.73 13.98 -27.18
CA ALA A 599 -24.12 14.37 -27.20
C ALA A 599 -25.04 13.14 -27.09
N HIS A 600 -25.77 13.07 -25.99
CA HIS A 600 -26.86 12.11 -25.77
C HIS A 600 -28.24 12.82 -25.80
N ARG A 601 -28.26 14.15 -26.07
CA ARG A 601 -29.46 14.96 -26.09
C ARG A 601 -29.61 15.74 -27.39
N LEU A 602 -30.84 15.79 -27.86
CA LEU A 602 -31.19 16.47 -29.09
C LEU A 602 -30.87 17.97 -29.04
N SER A 603 -31.03 18.63 -27.87
CA SER A 603 -30.70 20.05 -27.70
C SER A 603 -29.23 20.36 -27.97
N THR A 604 -28.31 19.54 -27.50
CA THR A 604 -26.85 19.67 -27.73
C THR A 604 -26.52 19.43 -29.21
N ILE A 605 -27.18 18.45 -29.84
CA ILE A 605 -27.01 18.14 -31.26
C ILE A 605 -27.49 19.28 -32.14
N LEU A 606 -28.65 19.86 -31.82
CA LEU A 606 -29.22 20.95 -32.58
C LEU A 606 -28.41 22.27 -32.46
N ALA A 607 -27.75 22.48 -31.33
CA ALA A 607 -26.92 23.66 -31.07
C ALA A 607 -25.49 23.52 -31.62
N ALA A 608 -25.09 22.34 -32.08
CA ALA A 608 -23.72 22.07 -32.53
C ALA A 608 -23.42 22.71 -33.88
N ASP A 609 -22.27 23.39 -33.99
CA ASP A 609 -21.73 23.90 -35.26
C ASP A 609 -21.27 22.79 -36.19
N VAL A 610 -20.82 21.67 -35.61
CA VAL A 610 -20.44 20.47 -36.34
C VAL A 610 -20.80 19.22 -35.54
N ILE A 611 -21.43 18.27 -36.21
CA ILE A 611 -21.74 16.94 -35.68
C ILE A 611 -20.76 15.94 -36.31
N LEU A 612 -20.15 15.11 -35.48
CA LEU A 612 -19.26 14.02 -35.88
C LEU A 612 -19.94 12.70 -35.51
N VAL A 613 -20.38 11.95 -36.50
CA VAL A 613 -21.00 10.64 -36.28
C VAL A 613 -19.90 9.60 -36.22
N VAL A 614 -19.77 8.96 -35.05
CA VAL A 614 -18.73 7.95 -34.79
C VAL A 614 -19.37 6.58 -34.75
N ASP A 615 -18.91 5.67 -35.61
CA ASP A 615 -19.27 4.24 -35.59
C ASP A 615 -18.01 3.37 -35.68
N LYS A 616 -17.92 2.37 -34.81
CA LYS A 616 -16.82 1.39 -34.75
C LYS A 616 -15.41 1.99 -34.83
N GLY A 617 -15.22 3.14 -34.22
CA GLY A 617 -13.92 3.82 -34.14
C GLY A 617 -13.58 4.70 -35.35
N GLU A 618 -14.51 4.95 -36.26
CA GLU A 618 -14.33 5.79 -37.44
C GLU A 618 -15.35 6.94 -37.43
N ILE A 619 -15.02 8.07 -38.07
CA ILE A 619 -16.00 9.14 -38.35
C ILE A 619 -16.64 8.81 -39.67
N VAL A 620 -17.90 8.38 -39.62
CA VAL A 620 -18.66 7.97 -40.81
C VAL A 620 -19.36 9.15 -41.49
N GLU A 621 -19.78 10.16 -40.72
CA GLU A 621 -20.45 11.35 -41.24
C GLU A 621 -20.01 12.59 -40.45
N ARG A 622 -20.03 13.73 -41.09
CA ARG A 622 -19.79 15.04 -40.45
C ARG A 622 -20.58 16.14 -41.17
N GLY A 623 -21.11 17.06 -40.40
CA GLY A 623 -21.86 18.21 -40.94
C GLY A 623 -22.68 18.89 -39.87
N THR A 624 -23.46 19.90 -40.23
CA THR A 624 -24.51 20.46 -39.41
C THR A 624 -25.71 19.52 -39.33
N HIS A 625 -26.60 19.71 -38.40
CA HIS A 625 -27.82 18.90 -38.28
C HIS A 625 -28.66 18.88 -39.60
N GLN A 626 -28.76 20.01 -40.27
CA GLN A 626 -29.50 20.10 -41.52
C GLN A 626 -28.80 19.36 -42.68
N GLU A 627 -27.49 19.48 -42.76
CA GLU A 627 -26.68 18.78 -43.78
C GLU A 627 -26.76 17.25 -43.62
N LEU A 628 -26.70 16.76 -42.40
CA LEU A 628 -26.80 15.33 -42.12
C LEU A 628 -28.19 14.78 -42.40
N LEU A 629 -29.26 15.51 -42.05
CA LEU A 629 -30.61 15.12 -42.40
C LEU A 629 -30.83 15.05 -43.92
N ALA A 630 -30.17 15.91 -44.69
CA ALA A 630 -30.28 15.92 -46.17
C ALA A 630 -29.50 14.74 -46.82
N GLN A 631 -28.52 14.13 -46.10
CA GLN A 631 -27.75 12.99 -46.59
C GLN A 631 -28.46 11.65 -46.40
N ASP A 632 -29.57 11.62 -45.60
CA ASP A 632 -30.34 10.41 -45.28
C ASP A 632 -29.45 9.24 -44.83
N GLY A 633 -28.40 9.54 -44.03
CA GLY A 633 -27.39 8.62 -43.53
C GLY A 633 -27.80 7.86 -42.25
N LEU A 634 -26.84 7.55 -41.36
CA LEU A 634 -27.06 6.85 -40.09
C LEU A 634 -27.92 7.58 -39.08
#